data_2804fd9d01ec5c042ce08a9b3f82f207
#
_entry.id   2804fd9d01ec5c042ce08a9b3f82f207
#
_cell.length_a   1.000
_cell.length_b   1.000
_cell.length_c   1.000
_cell.angle_alpha   90.00
_cell.angle_beta   90.00
_cell.angle_gamma   90.00
#
_symmetry.space_group_name_H-M   'P 1'
#
loop_
_entity.id
_entity.type
_entity.pdbx_description
1 polymer ?
#
loop_
_entity_poly.entity_id
_entity_poly.type
_entity_poly.pdbx_seq_one_letter_code
_entity_poly.pdbx_strand_id
1 'polypeptide(L)'
;MERYNALNSNISVSEILLWFSVFCLSQLFAVKKLDKRASEQQQDHEFIELVNNIDMIRHSNIVELVGYCAEHDQRLLVYEYCSNGTLQDGLHSDDEFKKKLSWNTRVSMALGAARALE
;
A
#
# COMPACT_ATOMS: atom_id res chain seq x y z
N MET A 1 14.73 8.98 6.53
CA MET A 1 13.27 8.98 6.62
C MET A 1 12.90 8.08 7.78
N GLU A 2 12.55 8.65 8.92
CA GLU A 2 12.19 7.88 10.10
C GLU A 2 10.81 7.26 9.88
N ARG A 3 10.75 5.95 9.98
CA ARG A 3 9.49 5.21 9.94
C ARG A 3 8.84 5.31 11.29
N TYR A 4 7.72 5.95 11.36
CA TYR A 4 6.90 5.92 12.55
C TYR A 4 6.12 4.61 12.62
N ASN A 5 6.61 3.70 13.43
CA ASN A 5 5.81 2.61 13.95
C ASN A 5 4.84 3.22 14.98
N ALA A 6 3.56 3.26 14.66
CA ALA A 6 2.51 3.63 15.61
C ALA A 6 2.31 2.53 16.70
N LEU A 7 3.42 1.99 17.21
CA LEU A 7 3.42 0.83 18.10
C LEU A 7 3.17 1.17 19.57
N ASN A 8 2.94 2.44 19.94
CA ASN A 8 2.92 2.75 21.37
C ASN A 8 2.11 3.97 21.81
N SER A 9 0.92 4.18 21.29
CA SER A 9 -0.05 5.07 21.95
C SER A 9 -1.44 4.89 21.33
N ASN A 10 -2.50 5.06 22.11
CA ASN A 10 -3.89 5.10 21.70
C ASN A 10 -4.19 6.23 20.69
N ILE A 11 -3.56 6.18 19.53
CA ILE A 11 -3.73 7.17 18.47
C ILE A 11 -4.88 6.69 17.59
N SER A 12 -5.94 7.48 17.49
CA SER A 12 -7.09 7.14 16.66
C SER A 12 -6.75 7.19 15.17
N VAL A 13 -7.51 6.45 14.36
CA VAL A 13 -7.37 6.46 12.88
C VAL A 13 -7.44 7.90 12.33
N SER A 14 -8.29 8.75 12.94
CA SER A 14 -8.40 10.16 12.59
C SER A 14 -7.13 10.96 12.91
N GLU A 15 -6.45 10.67 14.01
CA GLU A 15 -5.19 11.32 14.38
C GLU A 15 -4.05 10.86 13.49
N ILE A 16 -4.00 9.59 13.11
CA ILE A 16 -3.03 9.10 12.12
C ILE A 16 -3.21 9.80 10.79
N LEU A 17 -4.45 9.91 10.29
CA LEU A 17 -4.76 10.63 9.06
C LEU A 17 -4.45 12.12 9.16
N LEU A 18 -4.73 12.73 10.32
CA LEU A 18 -4.41 14.14 10.58
C LEU A 18 -2.89 14.35 10.65
N TRP A 19 -2.16 13.45 11.28
CA TRP A 19 -0.71 13.51 11.40
C TRP A 19 -0.03 13.35 10.04
N PHE A 20 -0.46 12.39 9.21
CA PHE A 20 -0.02 12.25 7.82
C PHE A 20 -0.38 13.50 6.99
N SER A 21 -1.55 14.10 7.22
CA SER A 21 -1.99 15.31 6.55
C SER A 21 -1.14 16.54 6.90
N VAL A 22 -0.72 16.68 8.15
CA VAL A 22 0.06 17.83 8.62
C VAL A 22 1.54 17.72 8.25
N PHE A 23 2.10 16.50 8.24
CA PHE A 23 3.52 16.30 7.98
C PHE A 23 3.85 16.17 6.48
N CYS A 24 2.87 15.79 5.65
CA CYS A 24 3.02 15.59 4.22
C CYS A 24 2.03 16.44 3.43
N LEU A 25 2.16 17.76 3.51
CA LEU A 25 1.27 18.74 2.86
C LEU A 25 1.12 18.59 1.32
N SER A 26 1.74 17.61 0.69
CA SER A 26 1.67 17.37 -0.76
C SER A 26 1.77 15.91 -1.20
N GLN A 27 1.76 14.93 -0.29
CA GLN A 27 1.84 13.52 -0.68
C GLN A 27 0.49 12.83 -0.53
N LEU A 28 0.09 12.10 -1.57
CA LEU A 28 -1.08 11.22 -1.55
C LEU A 28 -0.65 9.83 -1.09
N PHE A 29 -1.52 9.17 -0.34
CA PHE A 29 -1.32 7.79 0.10
C PHE A 29 -2.48 6.91 -0.33
N ALA A 30 -2.20 5.65 -0.61
CA ALA A 30 -3.20 4.63 -0.87
C ALA A 30 -3.45 3.82 0.41
N VAL A 31 -4.70 3.80 0.88
CA VAL A 31 -5.08 3.06 2.08
C VAL A 31 -5.85 1.80 1.68
N LYS A 32 -5.34 0.64 2.10
CA LYS A 32 -6.02 -0.65 1.92
C LYS A 32 -6.57 -1.11 3.26
N LYS A 33 -7.89 -1.26 3.32
CA LYS A 33 -8.58 -1.87 4.46
C LYS A 33 -8.66 -3.39 4.25
N LEU A 34 -8.29 -4.14 5.28
CA LEU A 34 -8.46 -5.59 5.31
C LEU A 34 -9.77 -5.95 6.02
N ASP A 35 -10.49 -6.90 5.44
CA ASP A 35 -11.75 -7.38 5.98
C ASP A 35 -11.53 -8.25 7.21
N LYS A 36 -12.45 -8.18 8.16
CA LYS A 36 -12.48 -9.05 9.34
C LYS A 36 -12.79 -10.48 8.91
N ARG A 37 -11.89 -11.41 9.19
CA ARG A 37 -12.16 -12.85 9.10
C ARG A 37 -11.87 -13.49 10.45
N ALA A 38 -12.82 -14.26 11.02
CA ALA A 38 -12.74 -15.11 12.23
C ALA A 38 -11.95 -14.57 13.46
N SER A 39 -12.13 -15.09 14.63
CA SER A 39 -11.60 -14.76 15.99
C SER A 39 -10.60 -13.57 16.13
N GLU A 40 -10.99 -12.56 16.93
CA GLU A 40 -10.32 -11.26 17.06
C GLU A 40 -8.83 -11.33 17.50
N GLN A 41 -8.47 -12.19 18.43
CA GLN A 41 -7.12 -12.24 18.98
C GLN A 41 -6.09 -12.85 18.03
N GLN A 42 -6.48 -13.84 17.26
CA GLN A 42 -5.59 -14.49 16.29
C GLN A 42 -5.32 -13.57 15.09
N GLN A 43 -6.29 -12.73 14.73
CA GLN A 43 -6.19 -11.80 13.62
C GLN A 43 -5.17 -10.68 13.84
N ASP A 44 -5.00 -10.20 15.06
CA ASP A 44 -4.04 -9.13 15.34
C ASP A 44 -2.61 -9.63 15.21
N HIS A 45 -2.34 -10.84 15.69
CA HIS A 45 -1.01 -11.45 15.52
C HIS A 45 -0.70 -11.71 14.04
N GLU A 46 -1.62 -12.30 13.31
CA GLU A 46 -1.47 -12.55 11.87
C GLU A 46 -1.31 -11.26 11.06
N PHE A 47 -2.03 -10.20 11.46
CA PHE A 47 -1.90 -8.90 10.80
C PHE A 47 -0.53 -8.27 11.05
N ILE A 48 -0.02 -8.30 12.26
CA ILE A 48 1.32 -7.76 12.58
C ILE A 48 2.41 -8.58 11.89
N GLU A 49 2.27 -9.89 11.81
CA GLU A 49 3.18 -10.74 11.06
C GLU A 49 3.17 -10.39 9.56
N LEU A 50 1.98 -10.20 8.98
CA LEU A 50 1.83 -9.74 7.60
C LEU A 50 2.51 -8.38 7.37
N VAL A 51 2.32 -7.42 8.28
CA VAL A 51 2.95 -6.10 8.21
C VAL A 51 4.47 -6.23 8.24
N ASN A 52 5.02 -7.03 9.16
CA ASN A 52 6.45 -7.26 9.25
C ASN A 52 7.02 -7.88 7.97
N ASN A 53 6.33 -8.86 7.41
CA ASN A 53 6.74 -9.50 6.16
C ASN A 53 6.74 -8.49 4.98
N ILE A 54 5.70 -7.66 4.88
CA ILE A 54 5.63 -6.62 3.84
C ILE A 54 6.71 -5.56 4.06
N ASP A 55 6.94 -5.15 5.30
CA ASP A 55 7.94 -4.12 5.62
C ASP A 55 9.39 -4.55 5.31
N MET A 56 9.65 -5.84 5.33
CA MET A 56 10.95 -6.41 4.95
C MET A 56 11.20 -6.39 3.44
N ILE A 57 10.15 -6.28 2.62
CA ILE A 57 10.28 -6.26 1.17
C ILE A 57 10.75 -4.87 0.72
N ARG A 58 11.90 -4.83 0.06
CA ARG A 58 12.51 -3.62 -0.50
C ARG A 58 12.90 -3.88 -1.94
N HIS A 59 12.13 -3.32 -2.85
CA HIS A 59 12.42 -3.45 -4.27
C HIS A 59 11.87 -2.25 -5.03
N SER A 60 12.60 -1.75 -6.04
CA SER A 60 12.21 -0.58 -6.82
C SER A 60 10.90 -0.75 -7.60
N ASN A 61 10.49 -1.99 -7.88
CA ASN A 61 9.27 -2.31 -8.61
C ASN A 61 8.11 -2.75 -7.68
N ILE A 62 8.27 -2.58 -6.38
CA ILE A 62 7.22 -2.86 -5.36
C ILE A 62 6.91 -1.57 -4.63
N VAL A 63 5.62 -1.26 -4.52
CA VAL A 63 5.08 -0.10 -3.80
C VAL A 63 5.48 -0.20 -2.32
N GLU A 64 6.04 0.88 -1.78
CA GLU A 64 6.51 0.89 -0.39
C GLU A 64 5.35 0.99 0.60
N LEU A 65 5.37 0.14 1.63
CA LEU A 65 4.50 0.29 2.79
C LEU A 65 5.00 1.47 3.63
N VAL A 66 4.17 2.49 3.79
CA VAL A 66 4.49 3.72 4.56
C VAL A 66 4.08 3.57 6.01
N GLY A 67 2.99 2.85 6.29
CA GLY A 67 2.50 2.65 7.63
C GLY A 67 1.31 1.68 7.68
N TYR A 68 0.81 1.45 8.90
CA TYR A 68 -0.34 0.60 9.13
C TYR A 68 -1.11 1.04 10.39
N CYS A 69 -2.34 0.58 10.52
CA CYS A 69 -3.15 0.76 11.72
C CYS A 69 -3.83 -0.56 12.10
N ALA A 70 -3.74 -0.92 13.40
CA ALA A 70 -4.36 -2.11 13.98
C ALA A 70 -5.16 -1.76 15.23
N GLU A 71 -6.03 -0.75 15.14
CA GLU A 71 -6.81 -0.24 16.26
C GLU A 71 -8.30 -0.30 16.01
N HIS A 72 -9.10 -0.36 17.09
CA HIS A 72 -10.57 -0.31 17.03
C HIS A 72 -11.19 -1.24 15.99
N ASP A 73 -10.69 -2.48 15.92
CA ASP A 73 -11.11 -3.46 14.92
C ASP A 73 -10.84 -3.05 13.46
N GLN A 74 -10.02 -2.05 13.24
CA GLN A 74 -9.60 -1.65 11.90
C GLN A 74 -8.19 -2.18 11.62
N ARG A 75 -8.01 -2.76 10.45
CA ARG A 75 -6.70 -3.19 9.94
C ARG A 75 -6.47 -2.50 8.61
N LEU A 76 -5.62 -1.49 8.65
CA LEU A 76 -5.31 -0.64 7.50
C LEU A 76 -3.84 -0.77 7.14
N LEU A 77 -3.57 -0.87 5.85
CA LEU A 77 -2.24 -0.75 5.27
C LEU A 77 -2.17 0.55 4.48
N VAL A 78 -1.13 1.33 4.68
CA VAL A 78 -0.91 2.61 4.00
C VAL A 78 0.31 2.49 3.11
N TYR A 79 0.11 2.69 1.81
CA TYR A 79 1.16 2.64 0.79
C TYR A 79 1.38 4.01 0.15
N GLU A 80 2.53 4.20 -0.47
CA GLU A 80 2.70 5.30 -1.41
C GLU A 80 1.65 5.23 -2.53
N TYR A 81 1.20 6.39 -2.99
CA TYR A 81 0.19 6.46 -4.03
C TYR A 81 0.82 6.49 -5.43
N CYS A 82 0.43 5.55 -6.27
CA CYS A 82 0.83 5.49 -7.67
C CYS A 82 -0.24 6.15 -8.55
N SER A 83 0.07 7.34 -9.09
CA SER A 83 -0.90 8.15 -9.86
C SER A 83 -1.22 7.59 -11.26
N ASN A 84 -0.45 6.64 -11.74
CA ASN A 84 -0.63 6.09 -13.11
C ASN A 84 -1.79 5.09 -13.23
N GLY A 85 -2.53 4.83 -12.16
CA GLY A 85 -3.62 3.86 -12.14
C GLY A 85 -3.14 2.40 -12.13
N THR A 86 -4.05 1.48 -12.39
CA THR A 86 -3.76 0.05 -12.42
C THR A 86 -3.52 -0.46 -13.82
N LEU A 87 -2.78 -1.57 -13.94
CA LEU A 87 -2.62 -2.27 -15.23
C LEU A 87 -3.98 -2.72 -15.79
N GLN A 88 -4.90 -3.14 -14.90
CA GLN A 88 -6.25 -3.53 -15.29
C GLN A 88 -6.99 -2.37 -15.96
N ASP A 89 -6.94 -1.18 -15.37
CA ASP A 89 -7.56 0.01 -15.98
C ASP A 89 -6.91 0.34 -17.31
N GLY A 90 -5.59 0.24 -17.40
CA GLY A 90 -4.84 0.48 -18.62
C GLY A 90 -5.15 -0.50 -19.75
N LEU A 91 -5.48 -1.75 -19.43
CA LEU A 91 -5.82 -2.79 -20.42
C LEU A 91 -7.30 -2.74 -20.87
N HIS A 92 -8.21 -2.30 -19.99
CA HIS A 92 -9.65 -2.41 -20.18
C HIS A 92 -10.39 -1.07 -20.31
N SER A 93 -9.72 0.06 -20.03
CA SER A 93 -10.32 1.38 -20.24
C SER A 93 -10.34 1.79 -21.71
N ASP A 94 -11.30 2.65 -22.05
CA ASP A 94 -11.49 3.11 -23.41
C ASP A 94 -10.32 3.98 -23.92
N ASP A 95 -9.87 3.63 -25.10
CA ASP A 95 -9.06 4.29 -26.13
C ASP A 95 -7.83 5.13 -25.77
N GLU A 96 -7.87 6.08 -24.87
CA GLU A 96 -6.73 6.98 -24.64
C GLU A 96 -5.62 6.32 -23.82
N PHE A 97 -5.97 5.53 -22.82
CA PHE A 97 -5.00 4.85 -21.96
C PHE A 97 -4.40 3.61 -22.63
N LYS A 98 -5.21 2.89 -23.42
CA LYS A 98 -4.73 1.76 -24.25
C LYS A 98 -3.66 2.20 -25.25
N LYS A 99 -3.77 3.40 -25.80
CA LYS A 99 -2.77 3.97 -26.73
C LYS A 99 -1.42 4.22 -26.07
N LYS A 100 -1.40 4.48 -24.75
CA LYS A 100 -0.17 4.68 -23.98
C LYS A 100 0.53 3.37 -23.63
N LEU A 101 -0.16 2.24 -23.64
CA LEU A 101 0.40 0.91 -23.38
C LEU A 101 0.93 0.28 -24.68
N SER A 102 2.03 0.83 -25.19
CA SER A 102 2.77 0.22 -26.32
C SER A 102 3.25 -1.20 -25.95
N TRP A 103 3.57 -2.00 -26.94
CA TRP A 103 4.17 -3.32 -26.73
C TRP A 103 5.39 -3.27 -25.81
N ASN A 104 6.29 -2.33 -26.06
CA ASN A 104 7.49 -2.13 -25.25
C ASN A 104 7.16 -1.80 -23.79
N THR A 105 6.14 -0.97 -23.56
CA THR A 105 5.67 -0.64 -22.20
C THR A 105 5.14 -1.88 -21.49
N ARG A 106 4.35 -2.71 -22.17
CA ARG A 106 3.81 -3.97 -21.60
C ARG A 106 4.91 -4.96 -21.25
N VAL A 107 5.91 -5.11 -22.12
CA VAL A 107 7.08 -5.96 -21.88
C VAL A 107 7.91 -5.42 -20.69
N SER A 108 8.11 -4.12 -20.59
CA SER A 108 8.81 -3.49 -19.46
C SER A 108 8.08 -3.70 -18.14
N MET A 109 6.76 -3.61 -18.12
CA MET A 109 5.94 -3.90 -16.92
C MET A 109 6.06 -5.36 -16.49
N ALA A 110 5.97 -6.30 -17.45
CA ALA A 110 6.14 -7.72 -17.17
C ALA A 110 7.54 -8.04 -16.64
N LEU A 111 8.57 -7.44 -17.20
CA LEU A 111 9.95 -7.60 -16.73
C LEU A 111 10.13 -7.00 -15.32
N GLY A 112 9.53 -5.82 -15.06
CA GLY A 112 9.55 -5.19 -13.74
C GLY A 112 8.89 -6.07 -12.68
N ALA A 113 7.73 -6.64 -12.98
CA ALA A 113 7.03 -7.56 -12.09
C ALA A 113 7.84 -8.86 -11.85
N ALA A 114 8.44 -9.42 -12.90
CA ALA A 114 9.28 -10.61 -12.77
C ALA A 114 10.49 -10.37 -11.86
N ARG A 115 11.17 -9.23 -12.01
CA ARG A 115 12.30 -8.83 -11.14
C ARG A 115 11.87 -8.62 -9.68
N ALA A 116 10.64 -8.18 -9.45
CA ALA A 116 10.12 -8.00 -8.10
C ALA A 116 9.83 -9.33 -7.40
N LEU A 117 9.67 -10.42 -8.15
CA LEU A 117 9.39 -11.78 -7.64
C LEU A 117 10.65 -12.63 -7.44
N GLU A 118 11.81 -12.17 -7.84
CA GLU A 118 13.10 -12.82 -7.56
C GLU A 118 13.49 -12.67 -6.09
#